data_6710ef3301b83aaaba764acb62275cda
#
_entry.id   6710ef3301b83aaaba764acb62275cda
#
_cell.length_a   1.000
_cell.length_b   1.000
_cell.length_c   1.000
_cell.angle_alpha   90.00
_cell.angle_beta   90.00
_cell.angle_gamma   90.00
#
_symmetry.space_group_name_H-M   'P 1'
#
loop_
_entity.id
_entity.type
_entity.pdbx_description
1 polymer ?
#
loop_
_entity_poly.entity_id
_entity_poly.type
_entity_poly.pdbx_seq_one_letter_code
_entity_poly.pdbx_strand_id
1 'polypeptide(L)'
;SDVVFHLAANTSLKWAQENEKKSLDLAILPIKRFRDSCVRKNKYPRFIFASTVTVYGSNYKNVITEEEHPHPETIYDLHKLFSEEYLRYCSESIGFESIILRLSNVYGPSKIKAGSSDRGVLNKVTTNLIEGKKVSVYGDGNYLRDYIYIEDVVDAFLLAGDKPIKNITEVYNICSGSSIPLKKAFQTTQSLLKNSSSIQ
;
A
#
# COMPACT_ATOMS: atom_id res chain seq x y z
N SER A 1 6.23 9.68 -22.04
CA SER A 1 6.56 9.47 -20.63
C SER A 1 7.55 8.33 -20.55
N ASP A 2 8.57 8.49 -19.72
CA ASP A 2 9.62 7.49 -19.54
C ASP A 2 9.35 6.62 -18.29
N VAL A 3 8.47 7.10 -17.40
CA VAL A 3 8.03 6.41 -16.19
C VAL A 3 6.51 6.50 -16.04
N VAL A 4 5.89 5.44 -15.55
CA VAL A 4 4.48 5.36 -15.19
C VAL A 4 4.34 4.96 -13.73
N PHE A 5 3.73 5.82 -12.92
CA PHE A 5 3.39 5.53 -11.53
C PHE A 5 1.95 5.02 -11.46
N HIS A 6 1.78 3.75 -11.12
CA HIS A 6 0.46 3.14 -10.97
C HIS A 6 0.04 3.07 -9.49
N LEU A 7 -0.67 4.10 -9.04
CA LEU A 7 -1.16 4.27 -7.67
C LEU A 7 -2.66 3.96 -7.54
N ALA A 8 -3.36 3.82 -8.66
CA ALA A 8 -4.81 3.65 -8.68
C ALA A 8 -5.21 2.26 -8.17
N ALA A 9 -5.98 2.24 -7.09
CA ALA A 9 -6.56 1.01 -6.54
C ALA A 9 -7.79 1.34 -5.68
N ASN A 10 -8.68 0.36 -5.49
CA ASN A 10 -9.61 0.39 -4.38
C ASN A 10 -8.98 -0.37 -3.20
N THR A 11 -8.71 0.33 -2.10
CA THR A 11 -8.02 -0.22 -0.93
C THR A 11 -8.97 -0.71 0.18
N SER A 12 -10.29 -0.71 -0.07
CA SER A 12 -11.27 -1.19 0.89
C SER A 12 -11.34 -2.72 0.87
N LEU A 13 -10.90 -3.37 1.97
CA LEU A 13 -10.97 -4.82 2.13
C LEU A 13 -12.41 -5.32 2.00
N LYS A 14 -13.35 -4.63 2.66
CA LYS A 14 -14.79 -4.97 2.59
C LYS A 14 -15.32 -4.90 1.16
N TRP A 15 -15.01 -3.81 0.45
CA TRP A 15 -15.46 -3.67 -0.93
C TRP A 15 -14.87 -4.74 -1.85
N ALA A 16 -13.59 -5.10 -1.68
CA ALA A 16 -12.96 -6.16 -2.46
C ALA A 16 -13.64 -7.50 -2.24
N GLN A 17 -13.98 -7.82 -0.98
CA GLN A 17 -14.71 -9.04 -0.62
C GLN A 17 -16.12 -9.10 -1.21
N GLU A 18 -16.85 -7.96 -1.20
CA GLU A 18 -18.21 -7.88 -1.72
C GLU A 18 -18.28 -7.78 -3.25
N ASN A 19 -17.19 -7.37 -3.91
CA ASN A 19 -17.09 -7.13 -5.34
C ASN A 19 -15.88 -7.80 -5.97
N GLU A 20 -15.63 -9.07 -5.66
CA GLU A 20 -14.41 -9.81 -6.01
C GLU A 20 -14.03 -9.68 -7.49
N LYS A 21 -14.98 -9.94 -8.42
CA LYS A 21 -14.74 -9.81 -9.86
C LYS A 21 -14.28 -8.39 -10.24
N LYS A 22 -14.96 -7.36 -9.76
CA LYS A 22 -14.58 -5.97 -10.06
C LYS A 22 -13.23 -5.61 -9.46
N SER A 23 -12.94 -6.14 -8.27
CA SER A 23 -11.65 -5.95 -7.61
C SER A 23 -10.52 -6.57 -8.42
N LEU A 24 -10.72 -7.79 -8.94
CA LEU A 24 -9.76 -8.45 -9.82
C LEU A 24 -9.59 -7.69 -11.15
N ASP A 25 -10.68 -7.26 -11.77
CA ASP A 25 -10.61 -6.47 -13.01
C ASP A 25 -9.81 -5.17 -12.79
N LEU A 26 -10.03 -4.46 -11.69
CA LEU A 26 -9.28 -3.24 -11.35
C LEU A 26 -7.79 -3.52 -11.05
N ALA A 27 -7.46 -4.70 -10.56
CA ALA A 27 -6.09 -5.10 -10.29
C ALA A 27 -5.32 -5.41 -11.59
N ILE A 28 -5.92 -6.12 -12.52
CA ILE A 28 -5.24 -6.70 -13.68
C ILE A 28 -5.35 -5.85 -14.96
N LEU A 29 -6.55 -5.30 -15.25
CA LEU A 29 -6.79 -4.61 -16.52
C LEU A 29 -5.89 -3.39 -16.76
N PRO A 30 -5.53 -2.56 -15.76
CA PRO A 30 -4.60 -1.45 -15.99
C PRO A 30 -3.23 -1.92 -16.46
N ILE A 31 -2.69 -2.98 -15.87
CA ILE A 31 -1.39 -3.56 -16.25
C ILE A 31 -1.47 -4.14 -17.66
N LYS A 32 -2.55 -4.87 -17.96
CA LYS A 32 -2.80 -5.40 -19.32
C LYS A 32 -2.85 -4.28 -20.35
N ARG A 33 -3.61 -3.22 -20.09
CA ARG A 33 -3.74 -2.06 -21.00
C ARG A 33 -2.41 -1.34 -21.20
N PHE A 34 -1.61 -1.22 -20.14
CA PHE A 34 -0.26 -0.67 -20.24
C PHE A 34 0.62 -1.52 -21.16
N ARG A 35 0.70 -2.85 -20.92
CA ARG A 35 1.42 -3.79 -21.76
C ARG A 35 1.00 -3.69 -23.24
N ASP A 36 -0.31 -3.73 -23.50
CA ASP A 36 -0.84 -3.67 -24.86
C ASP A 36 -0.51 -2.32 -25.55
N SER A 37 -0.44 -1.23 -24.76
CA SER A 37 -0.02 0.08 -25.26
C SER A 37 1.47 0.13 -25.56
N CYS A 38 2.32 -0.51 -24.75
CA CYS A 38 3.75 -0.62 -24.99
C CYS A 38 4.02 -1.31 -26.33
N VAL A 39 3.43 -2.47 -26.56
CA VAL A 39 3.55 -3.23 -27.80
C VAL A 39 3.08 -2.40 -28.99
N ARG A 40 1.87 -1.83 -28.92
CA ARG A 40 1.29 -1.04 -30.03
C ARG A 40 2.12 0.18 -30.40
N LYS A 41 2.73 0.85 -29.40
CA LYS A 41 3.48 2.09 -29.61
C LYS A 41 4.99 1.86 -29.76
N ASN A 42 5.44 0.65 -29.57
CA ASN A 42 6.88 0.30 -29.48
C ASN A 42 7.63 1.22 -28.49
N LYS A 43 7.03 1.48 -27.33
CA LYS A 43 7.60 2.29 -26.23
C LYS A 43 7.40 1.56 -24.93
N TYR A 44 8.46 1.43 -24.14
CA TYR A 44 8.55 0.60 -22.94
C TYR A 44 8.96 1.43 -21.72
N PRO A 45 8.08 2.35 -21.24
CA PRO A 45 8.37 3.14 -20.04
C PRO A 45 8.51 2.22 -18.83
N ARG A 46 9.32 2.64 -17.85
CA ARG A 46 9.40 1.96 -16.55
C ARG A 46 8.04 2.02 -15.84
N PHE A 47 7.61 0.93 -15.23
CA PHE A 47 6.35 0.83 -14.50
C PHE A 47 6.59 0.69 -13.01
N ILE A 48 6.16 1.68 -12.21
CA ILE A 48 6.26 1.67 -10.75
C ILE A 48 4.90 1.35 -10.18
N PHE A 49 4.80 0.24 -9.45
CA PHE A 49 3.53 -0.28 -8.92
C PHE A 49 3.44 -0.12 -7.41
N ALA A 50 2.36 0.52 -6.94
CA ALA A 50 2.03 0.57 -5.52
C ALA A 50 1.37 -0.75 -5.09
N SER A 51 2.14 -1.61 -4.44
CA SER A 51 1.66 -2.81 -3.77
C SER A 51 1.52 -2.58 -2.26
N THR A 52 1.47 -3.61 -1.47
CA THR A 52 1.25 -3.56 -0.02
C THR A 52 2.03 -4.66 0.70
N VAL A 53 2.53 -4.37 1.91
CA VAL A 53 3.14 -5.41 2.77
C VAL A 53 2.14 -6.45 3.25
N THR A 54 0.83 -6.19 3.13
CA THR A 54 -0.19 -7.15 3.56
C THR A 54 -0.25 -8.41 2.68
N VAL A 55 0.42 -8.42 1.52
CA VAL A 55 0.62 -9.63 0.70
C VAL A 55 1.38 -10.72 1.46
N TYR A 56 2.17 -10.37 2.47
CA TYR A 56 2.87 -11.33 3.31
C TYR A 56 1.96 -12.05 4.32
N GLY A 57 0.76 -11.51 4.63
CA GLY A 57 -0.10 -12.02 5.69
C GLY A 57 0.33 -11.57 7.09
N SER A 58 -0.16 -12.25 8.13
CA SER A 58 0.01 -11.82 9.54
C SER A 58 0.90 -12.74 10.39
N ASN A 59 1.36 -13.87 9.87
CA ASN A 59 1.97 -14.94 10.67
C ASN A 59 3.49 -14.83 10.88
N TYR A 60 4.08 -13.67 10.61
CA TYR A 60 5.51 -13.47 10.76
C TYR A 60 5.89 -13.01 12.18
N LYS A 61 6.89 -13.67 12.77
CA LYS A 61 7.44 -13.33 14.09
C LYS A 61 8.68 -12.43 14.01
N ASN A 62 9.31 -12.36 12.85
CA ASN A 62 10.58 -11.65 12.61
C ASN A 62 10.36 -10.48 11.64
N VAL A 63 11.44 -9.74 11.38
CA VAL A 63 11.47 -8.72 10.31
C VAL A 63 11.24 -9.42 8.98
N ILE A 64 10.30 -8.90 8.20
CA ILE A 64 9.93 -9.43 6.88
C ILE A 64 10.82 -8.78 5.82
N THR A 65 11.51 -9.59 5.04
CA THR A 65 12.30 -9.16 3.87
C THR A 65 11.57 -9.47 2.57
N GLU A 66 12.04 -8.93 1.46
CA GLU A 66 11.47 -9.17 0.12
C GLU A 66 11.63 -10.62 -0.35
N GLU A 67 12.52 -11.39 0.28
CA GLU A 67 12.74 -12.81 0.02
C GLU A 67 11.66 -13.71 0.63
N GLU A 68 10.89 -13.18 1.59
CA GLU A 68 9.82 -13.93 2.24
C GLU A 68 8.68 -14.24 1.28
N HIS A 69 8.17 -15.46 1.39
CA HIS A 69 7.09 -15.93 0.51
C HIS A 69 5.77 -15.26 0.86
N PRO A 70 5.07 -14.60 -0.09
CA PRO A 70 3.78 -13.99 0.16
C PRO A 70 2.72 -15.02 0.60
N HIS A 71 1.90 -14.65 1.57
CA HIS A 71 0.80 -15.46 2.10
C HIS A 71 -0.45 -14.59 2.31
N PRO A 72 -1.13 -14.16 1.24
CA PRO A 72 -2.26 -13.23 1.31
C PRO A 72 -3.43 -13.84 2.09
N GLU A 73 -4.03 -13.06 2.99
CA GLU A 73 -5.13 -13.49 3.86
C GLU A 73 -6.49 -12.92 3.44
N THR A 74 -6.51 -11.88 2.62
CA THR A 74 -7.74 -11.25 2.12
C THR A 74 -7.80 -11.25 0.60
N ILE A 75 -9.00 -11.08 0.04
CA ILE A 75 -9.20 -10.92 -1.41
C ILE A 75 -8.42 -9.71 -1.95
N TYR A 76 -8.32 -8.63 -1.19
CA TYR A 76 -7.52 -7.47 -1.58
C TYR A 76 -6.02 -7.82 -1.69
N ASP A 77 -5.47 -8.50 -0.69
CA ASP A 77 -4.06 -8.90 -0.66
C ASP A 77 -3.75 -9.88 -1.80
N LEU A 78 -4.65 -10.84 -2.02
CA LEU A 78 -4.53 -11.80 -3.12
C LEU A 78 -4.53 -11.09 -4.49
N HIS A 79 -5.42 -10.14 -4.71
CA HIS A 79 -5.46 -9.40 -5.97
C HIS A 79 -4.25 -8.47 -6.15
N LYS A 80 -3.68 -7.92 -5.07
CA LYS A 80 -2.41 -7.20 -5.12
C LYS A 80 -1.27 -8.12 -5.52
N LEU A 81 -1.19 -9.32 -4.94
CA LEU A 81 -0.19 -10.32 -5.31
C LEU A 81 -0.37 -10.77 -6.77
N PHE A 82 -1.61 -11.01 -7.23
CA PHE A 82 -1.87 -11.31 -8.65
C PHE A 82 -1.39 -10.18 -9.57
N SER A 83 -1.54 -8.93 -9.16
CA SER A 83 -1.03 -7.79 -9.91
C SER A 83 0.49 -7.79 -10.00
N GLU A 84 1.20 -8.12 -8.90
CA GLU A 84 2.65 -8.23 -8.89
C GLU A 84 3.14 -9.32 -9.85
N GLU A 85 2.56 -10.52 -9.76
CA GLU A 85 2.95 -11.65 -10.61
C GLU A 85 2.60 -11.42 -12.09
N TYR A 86 1.44 -10.82 -12.35
CA TYR A 86 1.08 -10.48 -13.73
C TYR A 86 1.98 -9.36 -14.30
N LEU A 87 2.37 -8.39 -13.48
CA LEU A 87 3.31 -7.34 -13.88
C LEU A 87 4.68 -7.94 -14.20
N ARG A 88 5.19 -8.84 -13.33
CA ARG A 88 6.45 -9.56 -13.54
C ARG A 88 6.43 -10.31 -14.87
N TYR A 89 5.40 -11.12 -15.10
CA TYR A 89 5.23 -11.83 -16.36
C TYR A 89 5.22 -10.88 -17.58
N CYS A 90 4.49 -9.76 -17.49
CA CYS A 90 4.45 -8.79 -18.59
C CYS A 90 5.81 -8.14 -18.83
N SER A 91 6.54 -7.76 -17.77
CA SER A 91 7.87 -7.17 -17.87
C SER A 91 8.85 -8.10 -18.56
N GLU A 92 8.89 -9.36 -18.16
CA GLU A 92 9.77 -10.39 -18.72
C GLU A 92 9.41 -10.70 -20.18
N SER A 93 8.11 -10.76 -20.51
CA SER A 93 7.66 -11.19 -21.83
C SER A 93 7.86 -10.13 -22.92
N ILE A 94 7.85 -8.84 -22.62
CA ILE A 94 7.97 -7.75 -23.59
C ILE A 94 9.10 -6.75 -23.32
N GLY A 95 9.84 -6.92 -22.20
CA GLY A 95 11.09 -6.20 -21.95
C GLY A 95 10.94 -4.78 -21.44
N PHE A 96 9.98 -4.47 -20.54
CA PHE A 96 9.96 -3.20 -19.84
C PHE A 96 10.36 -3.33 -18.38
N GLU A 97 11.04 -2.34 -17.83
CA GLU A 97 11.44 -2.31 -16.44
C GLU A 97 10.24 -2.11 -15.52
N SER A 98 10.15 -2.86 -14.44
CA SER A 98 9.12 -2.65 -13.40
C SER A 98 9.71 -2.66 -12.00
N ILE A 99 9.16 -1.81 -11.12
CA ILE A 99 9.48 -1.78 -9.69
C ILE A 99 8.17 -1.89 -8.91
N ILE A 100 8.13 -2.83 -7.99
CA ILE A 100 7.00 -3.09 -7.10
C ILE A 100 7.35 -2.55 -5.72
N LEU A 101 6.57 -1.59 -5.22
CA LEU A 101 6.75 -1.01 -3.90
C LEU A 101 5.65 -1.54 -2.97
N ARG A 102 6.02 -2.43 -2.05
CA ARG A 102 5.13 -2.96 -1.01
C ARG A 102 5.08 -1.98 0.15
N LEU A 103 4.03 -1.18 0.20
CA LEU A 103 3.87 -0.12 1.19
C LEU A 103 3.37 -0.66 2.52
N SER A 104 3.94 -0.19 3.63
CA SER A 104 3.40 -0.39 4.98
C SER A 104 2.21 0.54 5.25
N ASN A 105 1.87 0.83 6.52
CA ASN A 105 0.73 1.68 6.84
C ASN A 105 1.09 3.16 6.65
N VAL A 106 0.74 3.70 5.49
CA VAL A 106 1.00 5.10 5.15
C VAL A 106 0.12 6.03 5.98
N TYR A 107 0.72 7.08 6.55
CA TYR A 107 0.02 8.15 7.26
C TYR A 107 0.53 9.52 6.82
N GLY A 108 -0.25 10.56 7.08
CA GLY A 108 0.13 11.94 6.76
C GLY A 108 -1.07 12.77 6.27
N PRO A 109 -0.85 14.04 5.90
CA PRO A 109 -1.90 14.92 5.45
C PRO A 109 -2.58 14.39 4.19
N SER A 110 -3.91 14.48 4.14
CA SER A 110 -4.72 14.09 2.99
C SER A 110 -5.52 15.29 2.50
N LYS A 111 -5.52 15.54 1.19
CA LYS A 111 -6.37 16.55 0.55
C LYS A 111 -7.82 16.09 0.38
N ILE A 112 -8.13 14.85 0.73
CA ILE A 112 -9.47 14.27 0.60
C ILE A 112 -10.31 14.74 1.78
N LYS A 113 -11.46 15.38 1.50
CA LYS A 113 -12.40 15.84 2.54
C LYS A 113 -12.81 14.68 3.45
N ALA A 114 -12.89 14.94 4.75
CA ALA A 114 -13.43 14.01 5.74
C ALA A 114 -14.79 13.47 5.26
N GLY A 115 -14.93 12.13 5.20
CA GLY A 115 -16.18 11.48 4.73
C GLY A 115 -16.05 10.65 3.46
N SER A 116 -15.02 10.85 2.62
CA SER A 116 -14.69 9.89 1.57
C SER A 116 -13.81 8.81 2.18
N SER A 117 -14.22 7.54 2.09
CA SER A 117 -13.54 6.31 2.56
C SER A 117 -12.10 6.55 3.04
N ASP A 118 -11.97 7.00 4.28
CA ASP A 118 -10.69 7.42 4.83
C ASP A 118 -9.76 6.20 4.95
N ARG A 119 -8.65 6.30 4.30
CA ARG A 119 -7.71 5.21 4.09
C ARG A 119 -6.54 5.44 5.01
N GLY A 120 -6.53 4.67 6.04
CA GLY A 120 -5.48 4.72 7.03
C GLY A 120 -6.04 4.95 8.42
N VAL A 121 -5.78 3.98 9.27
CA VAL A 121 -6.34 3.97 10.63
C VAL A 121 -5.90 5.20 11.42
N LEU A 122 -4.65 5.66 11.25
CA LEU A 122 -4.17 6.86 11.95
C LEU A 122 -4.86 8.15 11.47
N ASN A 123 -5.05 8.32 10.17
CA ASN A 123 -5.76 9.49 9.65
C ASN A 123 -7.19 9.55 10.19
N LYS A 124 -7.89 8.42 10.20
CA LYS A 124 -9.24 8.33 10.77
C LYS A 124 -9.27 8.62 12.25
N VAL A 125 -8.31 8.08 13.00
CA VAL A 125 -8.17 8.36 14.43
C VAL A 125 -7.91 9.84 14.66
N THR A 126 -6.98 10.44 13.95
CA THR A 126 -6.65 11.86 14.07
C THR A 126 -7.88 12.74 13.79
N THR A 127 -8.60 12.46 12.70
CA THR A 127 -9.83 13.19 12.35
C THR A 127 -10.89 13.05 13.45
N ASN A 128 -11.15 11.84 13.93
CA ASN A 128 -12.12 11.62 15.00
C ASN A 128 -11.74 12.35 16.30
N LEU A 129 -10.46 12.32 16.68
CA LEU A 129 -9.98 13.03 17.87
C LEU A 129 -10.11 14.55 17.75
N ILE A 130 -9.81 15.12 16.57
CA ILE A 130 -10.00 16.55 16.28
C ILE A 130 -11.48 16.93 16.37
N GLU A 131 -12.37 16.09 15.89
CA GLU A 131 -13.82 16.29 15.91
C GLU A 131 -14.46 15.95 17.26
N GLY A 132 -13.69 15.56 18.29
CA GLY A 132 -14.20 15.15 19.61
C GLY A 132 -15.00 13.84 19.59
N LYS A 133 -14.85 13.03 18.56
CA LYS A 133 -15.54 11.76 18.42
C LYS A 133 -14.80 10.65 19.16
N LYS A 134 -15.56 9.64 19.64
CA LYS A 134 -14.96 8.44 20.22
C LYS A 134 -14.20 7.65 19.17
N VAL A 135 -13.05 7.10 19.57
CA VAL A 135 -12.25 6.17 18.79
C VAL A 135 -12.36 4.80 19.44
N SER A 136 -12.83 3.83 18.68
CA SER A 136 -12.91 2.43 19.12
C SER A 136 -11.75 1.62 18.52
N VAL A 137 -11.10 0.83 19.36
CA VAL A 137 -10.06 -0.12 18.98
C VAL A 137 -10.65 -1.52 19.04
N TYR A 138 -10.52 -2.28 17.96
CA TYR A 138 -10.92 -3.69 17.96
C TYR A 138 -9.88 -4.53 18.70
N GLY A 139 -10.34 -5.47 19.50
CA GLY A 139 -9.48 -6.34 20.32
C GLY A 139 -8.75 -5.55 21.42
N ASP A 140 -7.55 -5.98 21.77
CA ASP A 140 -6.71 -5.36 22.82
C ASP A 140 -5.82 -4.24 22.31
N GLY A 141 -5.76 -4.02 20.99
CA GLY A 141 -4.93 -3.02 20.33
C GLY A 141 -3.43 -3.28 20.39
N ASN A 142 -2.99 -4.47 20.80
CA ASN A 142 -1.56 -4.80 20.95
C ASN A 142 -0.90 -5.30 19.65
N TYR A 143 -1.67 -5.51 18.57
CA TYR A 143 -1.08 -5.91 17.30
C TYR A 143 -0.18 -4.82 16.72
N LEU A 144 0.98 -5.28 16.26
CA LEU A 144 2.04 -4.42 15.75
C LEU A 144 1.70 -3.90 14.34
N ARG A 145 2.07 -2.65 14.09
CA ARG A 145 2.00 -2.04 12.76
C ARG A 145 3.23 -1.18 12.53
N ASP A 146 3.80 -1.28 11.35
CA ASP A 146 4.77 -0.30 10.86
C ASP A 146 4.01 0.86 10.19
N TYR A 147 4.38 2.09 10.53
CA TYR A 147 3.78 3.31 9.99
C TYR A 147 4.84 4.12 9.28
N ILE A 148 4.62 4.43 8.01
CA ILE A 148 5.50 5.26 7.19
C ILE A 148 4.84 6.59 6.84
N TYR A 149 5.60 7.67 6.88
CA TYR A 149 5.08 9.00 6.53
C TYR A 149 4.94 9.15 5.02
N ILE A 150 3.91 9.90 4.58
CA ILE A 150 3.56 10.01 3.15
C ILE A 150 4.70 10.60 2.31
N GLU A 151 5.49 11.54 2.85
CA GLU A 151 6.60 12.15 2.10
C GLU A 151 7.70 11.12 1.83
N ASP A 152 8.03 10.25 2.81
CA ASP A 152 9.00 9.16 2.61
C ASP A 152 8.52 8.18 1.51
N VAL A 153 7.20 7.94 1.44
CA VAL A 153 6.62 7.13 0.36
C VAL A 153 6.76 7.83 -0.99
N VAL A 154 6.50 9.14 -1.06
CA VAL A 154 6.69 9.93 -2.29
C VAL A 154 8.14 9.87 -2.74
N ASP A 155 9.10 10.06 -1.83
CA ASP A 155 10.53 9.98 -2.13
C ASP A 155 10.92 8.59 -2.64
N ALA A 156 10.38 7.51 -2.04
CA ALA A 156 10.60 6.16 -2.52
C ALA A 156 10.10 5.96 -3.97
N PHE A 157 8.93 6.51 -4.32
CA PHE A 157 8.43 6.47 -5.70
C PHE A 157 9.32 7.25 -6.67
N LEU A 158 9.78 8.44 -6.30
CA LEU A 158 10.67 9.26 -7.13
C LEU A 158 12.02 8.55 -7.34
N LEU A 159 12.62 8.03 -6.26
CA LEU A 159 13.85 7.26 -6.34
C LEU A 159 13.70 6.01 -7.22
N ALA A 160 12.58 5.29 -7.13
CA ALA A 160 12.29 4.16 -8.00
C ALA A 160 12.18 4.56 -9.48
N GLY A 161 11.74 5.79 -9.76
CA GLY A 161 11.71 6.34 -11.12
C GLY A 161 13.09 6.49 -11.75
N ASP A 162 14.08 6.92 -10.96
CA ASP A 162 15.42 7.29 -11.43
C ASP A 162 16.48 6.21 -11.19
N LYS A 163 16.24 5.29 -10.24
CA LYS A 163 17.22 4.28 -9.84
C LYS A 163 17.57 3.33 -10.99
N PRO A 164 18.87 3.07 -11.26
CA PRO A 164 19.26 1.94 -12.10
C PRO A 164 18.77 0.62 -11.48
N ILE A 165 18.18 -0.25 -12.28
CA ILE A 165 17.74 -1.58 -11.84
C ILE A 165 18.72 -2.66 -12.32
N LYS A 166 18.85 -3.73 -11.53
CA LYS A 166 19.69 -4.89 -11.84
C LYS A 166 18.91 -5.96 -12.57
N ASN A 167 17.62 -6.09 -12.21
CA ASN A 167 16.71 -7.08 -12.79
C ASN A 167 15.55 -6.35 -13.47
N ILE A 168 14.94 -6.98 -14.45
CA ILE A 168 13.82 -6.40 -15.20
C ILE A 168 12.61 -6.07 -14.30
N THR A 169 12.46 -6.82 -13.20
CA THR A 169 11.50 -6.54 -12.13
C THR A 169 12.21 -6.57 -10.78
N GLU A 170 12.04 -5.52 -9.99
CA GLU A 170 12.53 -5.44 -8.61
C GLU A 170 11.37 -5.18 -7.64
N VAL A 171 11.50 -5.72 -6.43
CA VAL A 171 10.52 -5.55 -5.34
C VAL A 171 11.19 -4.90 -4.15
N TYR A 172 10.50 -3.96 -3.50
CA TYR A 172 11.01 -3.30 -2.30
C TYR A 172 9.91 -3.12 -1.26
N ASN A 173 10.22 -3.43 -0.01
CA ASN A 173 9.39 -3.08 1.13
C ASN A 173 9.62 -1.60 1.49
N ILE A 174 8.57 -0.82 1.49
CA ILE A 174 8.61 0.60 1.85
C ILE A 174 7.96 0.77 3.23
N CYS A 175 8.80 0.87 4.24
CA CYS A 175 8.41 0.86 5.64
C CYS A 175 9.37 1.72 6.48
N SER A 176 8.98 2.05 7.72
CA SER A 176 9.85 2.78 8.65
C SER A 176 10.93 1.89 9.28
N GLY A 177 10.76 0.56 9.21
CA GLY A 177 11.61 -0.42 9.90
C GLY A 177 11.32 -0.54 11.40
N SER A 178 10.26 0.10 11.89
CA SER A 178 9.89 0.10 13.31
C SER A 178 8.40 -0.14 13.49
N SER A 179 8.05 -1.22 14.18
CA SER A 179 6.65 -1.55 14.48
C SER A 179 6.28 -1.12 15.90
N ILE A 180 5.10 -0.54 16.03
CA ILE A 180 4.50 -0.16 17.32
C ILE A 180 3.11 -0.77 17.48
N PRO A 181 2.67 -1.03 18.74
CA PRO A 181 1.29 -1.42 19.00
C PRO A 181 0.31 -0.33 18.54
N LEU A 182 -0.80 -0.73 17.92
CA LEU A 182 -1.83 0.22 17.45
C LEU A 182 -2.32 1.13 18.58
N LYS A 183 -2.52 0.57 19.79
CA LYS A 183 -2.91 1.33 20.98
C LYS A 183 -1.90 2.45 21.31
N LYS A 184 -0.60 2.16 21.20
CA LYS A 184 0.45 3.16 21.43
C LYS A 184 0.40 4.28 20.38
N ALA A 185 0.18 3.95 19.11
CA ALA A 185 0.01 4.95 18.05
C ALA A 185 -1.17 5.89 18.34
N PHE A 186 -2.29 5.36 18.82
CA PHE A 186 -3.47 6.15 19.21
C PHE A 186 -3.20 7.05 20.42
N GLN A 187 -2.57 6.51 21.46
CA GLN A 187 -2.20 7.28 22.65
C GLN A 187 -1.26 8.43 22.31
N THR A 188 -0.27 8.20 21.46
CA THR A 188 0.65 9.23 20.98
C THR A 188 -0.12 10.32 20.22
N THR A 189 -1.00 9.95 19.28
CA THR A 189 -1.83 10.89 18.52
C THR A 189 -2.70 11.73 19.45
N GLN A 190 -3.36 11.12 20.44
CA GLN A 190 -4.19 11.80 21.43
C GLN A 190 -3.38 12.79 22.26
N SER A 191 -2.21 12.38 22.74
CA SER A 191 -1.30 13.23 23.52
C SER A 191 -0.86 14.45 22.74
N LEU A 192 -0.46 14.27 21.47
CA LEU A 192 -0.01 15.35 20.59
C LEU A 192 -1.14 16.35 20.29
N LEU A 193 -2.37 15.89 20.12
CA LEU A 193 -3.52 16.75 19.88
C LEU A 193 -4.03 17.44 21.16
N LYS A 194 -3.48 17.13 22.33
CA LYS A 194 -3.97 17.62 23.64
C LYS A 194 -5.50 17.44 23.79
N ASN A 195 -6.02 16.35 23.26
CA ASN A 195 -7.44 16.06 23.23
C ASN A 195 -7.82 15.18 24.42
N SER A 196 -8.90 15.54 25.11
CA SER A 196 -9.46 14.77 26.23
C SER A 196 -10.34 13.61 25.80
N SER A 197 -10.55 13.39 24.48
CA SER A 197 -11.37 12.31 23.97
C SER A 197 -10.79 10.95 24.38
N SER A 198 -11.63 10.09 24.94
CA SER A 198 -11.21 8.76 25.40
C SER A 198 -11.08 7.79 24.24
N ILE A 199 -10.04 6.96 24.29
CA ILE A 199 -9.90 5.77 23.45
C ILE A 199 -10.61 4.64 24.19
N GLN A 200 -11.65 4.07 23.60
CA GLN A 200 -12.39 2.92 24.12
C GLN A 200 -12.06 1.66 23.32
#